data_4621315f354c0fc147814d4318a63de5
#
_entry.id   4621315f354c0fc147814d4318a63de5
#
_cell.length_a   1.000
_cell.length_b   1.000
_cell.length_c   1.000
_cell.angle_alpha   90.00
_cell.angle_beta   90.00
_cell.angle_gamma   90.00
#
_symmetry.space_group_name_H-M   'P 1'
#
loop_
_entity.id
_entity.type
_entity.pdbx_description
1 polymer ?
#
loop_
_entity_poly.entity_id
_entity_poly.type
_entity_poly.pdbx_seq_one_letter_code
_entity_poly.pdbx_strand_id
1 'polypeptide(L)'
;MTFDIFYYLCTDFLYKEMKKLTLILTLCVSALFSAAQTLEPIQYGDFESWTTREIEESYIIGGKTKLLYVVGPEAYIKGNKPYDYKANTPWTMSNAYAKVAGIHKGSNTVQPEKRGNGRCARLDTKMEEVTVFGFIDISVLVSGSMFLGQTLEPITGTGDPYKNLNFGMPFTRKPKALVLDYKCIISKNNYVMKFPGVGSKRIDGVQDKAEFFVYLQKRWEDEDGNIHALRVGTAREQLDHDVPEWQNGHRVEIHYGDITKTGYYKDFMHLNGPYRAMNSKGKIVPVIEEGWGSADDTPTHVIMMITAGNQGAFIGTVGNTLWVDNVCWAF
;
A
#
# COMPACT_ATOMS: atom_id res chain seq x y z
N MET A 1 55.81 54.05 19.43
CA MET A 1 55.64 53.61 18.02
C MET A 1 55.62 52.08 17.85
N THR A 2 56.12 51.26 18.72
CA THR A 2 56.09 49.78 18.61
C THR A 2 54.86 49.15 19.26
N PHE A 3 54.21 49.76 20.23
CA PHE A 3 53.02 49.17 20.92
C PHE A 3 51.75 49.33 20.10
N ASP A 4 51.60 50.41 19.35
CA ASP A 4 50.40 50.61 18.52
C ASP A 4 50.31 49.67 17.30
N ILE A 5 51.44 49.33 16.73
CA ILE A 5 51.49 48.38 15.59
C ILE A 5 51.10 46.97 16.03
N PHE A 6 51.53 46.55 17.23
CA PHE A 6 51.21 45.24 17.77
C PHE A 6 49.68 45.14 18.10
N TYR A 7 49.11 46.19 18.66
CA TYR A 7 47.66 46.25 18.92
C TYR A 7 46.84 46.18 17.65
N TYR A 8 47.23 46.89 16.57
CA TYR A 8 46.56 46.86 15.28
C TYR A 8 46.65 45.49 14.62
N LEU A 9 47.79 44.83 14.68
CA LEU A 9 47.97 43.50 14.11
C LEU A 9 47.17 42.42 14.85
N CYS A 10 47.08 42.49 16.18
CA CYS A 10 46.28 41.60 16.99
C CYS A 10 44.78 41.77 16.76
N THR A 11 44.31 43.02 16.64
CA THR A 11 42.90 43.29 16.37
C THR A 11 42.47 42.87 14.95
N ASP A 12 43.34 43.09 13.94
CA ASP A 12 43.07 42.67 12.57
C ASP A 12 43.06 41.13 12.42
N PHE A 13 43.98 40.46 13.14
CA PHE A 13 44.02 39.01 13.20
C PHE A 13 42.76 38.42 13.86
N LEU A 14 42.38 38.96 15.04
CA LEU A 14 41.16 38.51 15.74
C LEU A 14 39.90 38.82 14.92
N TYR A 15 39.83 39.94 14.23
CA TYR A 15 38.71 40.28 13.36
C TYR A 15 38.59 39.34 12.14
N LYS A 16 39.71 38.94 11.54
CA LYS A 16 39.74 37.99 10.42
C LYS A 16 39.33 36.59 10.87
N GLU A 17 39.81 36.14 12.04
CA GLU A 17 39.42 34.80 12.58
C GLU A 17 37.95 34.81 13.06
N MET A 18 37.44 35.87 13.63
CA MET A 18 36.01 36.01 13.96
C MET A 18 35.15 36.00 12.70
N LYS A 19 35.53 36.67 11.60
CA LYS A 19 34.82 36.61 10.32
C LYS A 19 34.78 35.19 9.74
N LYS A 20 35.89 34.44 9.79
CA LYS A 20 35.94 33.04 9.35
C LYS A 20 35.01 32.17 10.20
N LEU A 21 35.04 32.35 11.52
CA LEU A 21 34.19 31.63 12.45
C LEU A 21 32.70 31.89 12.20
N THR A 22 32.34 33.17 11.98
CA THR A 22 30.98 33.58 11.65
C THR A 22 30.54 33.01 10.30
N LEU A 23 31.43 33.01 9.29
CA LEU A 23 31.14 32.43 7.99
C LEU A 23 30.93 30.92 8.06
N ILE A 24 31.76 30.22 8.84
CA ILE A 24 31.63 28.76 9.08
C ILE A 24 30.35 28.47 9.85
N LEU A 25 30.01 29.24 10.87
CA LEU A 25 28.77 29.11 11.63
C LEU A 25 27.54 29.34 10.76
N THR A 26 27.59 30.35 9.89
CA THR A 26 26.49 30.64 8.93
C THR A 26 26.35 29.55 7.89
N LEU A 27 27.46 28.99 7.38
CA LEU A 27 27.44 27.84 6.48
C LEU A 27 26.90 26.57 7.17
N CYS A 28 27.29 26.33 8.42
CA CYS A 28 26.76 25.17 9.20
C CYS A 28 25.26 25.32 9.50
N VAL A 29 24.81 26.55 9.83
CA VAL A 29 23.37 26.83 10.04
C VAL A 29 22.60 26.71 8.74
N SER A 30 23.13 27.18 7.61
CA SER A 30 22.47 27.02 6.31
C SER A 30 22.44 25.56 5.83
N ALA A 31 23.44 24.74 6.18
CA ALA A 31 23.44 23.31 5.92
C ALA A 31 22.42 22.54 6.77
N LEU A 32 22.05 23.05 7.95
CA LEU A 32 20.98 22.50 8.80
C LEU A 32 19.58 22.87 8.31
N PHE A 33 19.43 23.89 7.45
CA PHE A 33 18.21 24.20 6.70
C PHE A 33 18.12 23.45 5.37
N SER A 34 18.94 22.44 5.14
CA SER A 34 18.78 21.50 4.04
C SER A 34 17.42 20.84 4.18
N ALA A 35 16.47 21.34 3.41
CA ALA A 35 15.07 20.92 3.26
C ALA A 35 14.67 19.76 4.17
N ALA A 36 14.22 20.07 5.39
CA ALA A 36 13.54 19.08 6.22
C ALA A 36 12.38 18.55 5.39
N GLN A 37 12.53 17.33 4.90
CA GLN A 37 11.53 16.69 4.08
C GLN A 37 10.25 16.55 4.92
N THR A 38 9.16 17.13 4.43
CA THR A 38 7.89 17.11 5.16
C THR A 38 7.28 15.74 5.05
N LEU A 39 7.09 15.05 6.18
CA LEU A 39 6.32 13.82 6.26
C LEU A 39 4.86 14.18 6.53
N GLU A 40 3.96 13.70 5.69
CA GLU A 40 2.52 13.88 5.85
C GLU A 40 1.86 12.53 6.02
N PRO A 41 1.28 12.25 7.20
CA PRO A 41 0.57 10.99 7.44
C PRO A 41 -0.59 10.81 6.46
N ILE A 42 -0.75 9.58 5.95
CA ILE A 42 -1.98 9.18 5.28
C ILE A 42 -3.03 9.01 6.38
N GLN A 43 -4.23 9.51 6.16
CA GLN A 43 -5.32 9.40 7.14
C GLN A 43 -5.46 7.94 7.64
N TYR A 44 -5.44 7.72 8.93
CA TYR A 44 -5.40 6.40 9.60
C TYR A 44 -4.18 5.53 9.26
N GLY A 45 -3.12 6.09 8.66
CA GLY A 45 -1.91 5.34 8.33
C GLY A 45 -1.03 4.99 9.53
N ASP A 46 -1.38 5.47 10.73
CA ASP A 46 -0.84 5.07 12.03
C ASP A 46 -1.49 3.80 12.60
N PHE A 47 -2.51 3.28 11.93
CA PHE A 47 -3.26 2.07 12.28
C PHE A 47 -3.74 1.97 13.74
N GLU A 48 -3.91 3.09 14.41
CA GLU A 48 -4.43 3.13 15.78
C GLU A 48 -5.96 2.96 15.83
N SER A 49 -6.66 3.29 14.73
CA SER A 49 -8.12 3.32 14.66
C SER A 49 -8.69 2.31 13.67
N TRP A 50 -9.66 1.52 14.12
CA TRP A 50 -10.23 0.42 13.35
C TRP A 50 -11.75 0.30 13.54
N THR A 51 -12.46 0.12 12.43
CA THR A 51 -13.85 -0.37 12.48
C THR A 51 -13.84 -1.89 12.55
N THR A 52 -14.49 -2.45 13.58
CA THR A 52 -14.74 -3.89 13.68
C THR A 52 -16.12 -4.21 13.15
N ARG A 53 -16.20 -5.17 12.24
CA ARG A 53 -17.45 -5.63 11.62
C ARG A 53 -17.71 -7.08 12.02
N GLU A 54 -18.89 -7.35 12.51
CA GLU A 54 -19.34 -8.69 12.87
C GLU A 54 -20.15 -9.27 11.72
N ILE A 55 -19.66 -10.32 11.08
CA ILE A 55 -20.31 -11.04 9.99
C ILE A 55 -20.79 -12.39 10.53
N GLU A 56 -22.07 -12.63 10.42
CA GLU A 56 -22.68 -13.93 10.70
C GLU A 56 -22.60 -14.81 9.47
N GLU A 57 -21.68 -15.78 9.50
CA GLU A 57 -21.54 -16.75 8.42
C GLU A 57 -22.78 -17.68 8.38
N SER A 58 -23.19 -18.09 7.19
CA SER A 58 -24.38 -18.92 7.02
C SER A 58 -24.26 -20.25 7.77
N TYR A 59 -25.37 -20.69 8.40
CA TYR A 59 -25.41 -21.93 9.17
C TYR A 59 -24.90 -23.15 8.40
N ILE A 60 -25.18 -23.20 7.09
CA ILE A 60 -24.74 -24.27 6.18
C ILE A 60 -23.21 -24.44 6.07
N ILE A 61 -22.44 -23.41 6.45
CA ILE A 61 -20.97 -23.44 6.51
C ILE A 61 -20.44 -23.35 7.95
N GLY A 62 -21.29 -23.66 8.92
CA GLY A 62 -20.92 -23.74 10.35
C GLY A 62 -21.47 -22.63 11.22
N GLY A 63 -22.12 -21.60 10.66
CA GLY A 63 -22.86 -20.56 11.44
C GLY A 63 -22.00 -19.74 12.41
N LYS A 64 -20.71 -19.56 12.12
CA LYS A 64 -19.78 -18.85 13.00
C LYS A 64 -19.88 -17.35 12.78
N THR A 65 -19.71 -16.60 13.84
CA THR A 65 -19.47 -15.16 13.77
C THR A 65 -18.00 -14.91 13.40
N LYS A 66 -17.76 -14.15 12.34
CA LYS A 66 -16.43 -13.72 11.88
C LYS A 66 -16.27 -12.22 12.10
N LEU A 67 -15.17 -11.81 12.73
CA LEU A 67 -14.81 -10.40 12.85
C LEU A 67 -13.97 -10.00 11.63
N LEU A 68 -14.39 -8.95 10.94
CA LEU A 68 -13.63 -8.28 9.89
C LEU A 68 -13.18 -6.92 10.39
N TYR A 69 -11.96 -6.56 10.13
CA TYR A 69 -11.39 -5.29 10.52
C TYR A 69 -11.20 -4.39 9.30
N VAL A 70 -11.46 -3.10 9.47
CA VAL A 70 -11.25 -2.07 8.47
C VAL A 70 -10.49 -0.91 9.10
N VAL A 71 -9.38 -0.49 8.51
CA VAL A 71 -8.67 0.73 8.91
C VAL A 71 -9.57 1.93 8.68
N GLY A 72 -9.87 2.69 9.73
CA GLY A 72 -10.82 3.81 9.64
C GLY A 72 -11.28 4.26 11.02
N PRO A 73 -12.41 4.97 11.11
CA PRO A 73 -12.91 5.46 12.39
C PRO A 73 -13.22 4.30 13.33
N GLU A 74 -13.00 4.49 14.62
CA GLU A 74 -13.32 3.47 15.62
C GLU A 74 -14.83 3.26 15.69
N ALA A 75 -15.27 2.07 15.30
CA ALA A 75 -16.69 1.70 15.28
C ALA A 75 -16.86 0.18 15.40
N TYR A 76 -18.06 -0.24 15.82
CA TYR A 76 -18.46 -1.65 15.84
C TYR A 76 -19.78 -1.81 15.07
N ILE A 77 -19.76 -2.58 13.97
CA ILE A 77 -20.89 -2.77 13.07
C ILE A 77 -21.34 -4.22 13.14
N LYS A 78 -22.58 -4.45 13.54
CA LYS A 78 -23.19 -5.79 13.59
C LYS A 78 -23.98 -6.11 12.33
N GLY A 79 -23.92 -7.38 11.95
CA GLY A 79 -24.70 -7.97 10.89
C GLY A 79 -24.09 -7.86 9.49
N ASN A 80 -24.65 -8.64 8.59
CA ASN A 80 -24.16 -8.86 7.22
C ASN A 80 -24.45 -7.66 6.31
N LYS A 81 -23.83 -6.51 6.59
CA LYS A 81 -24.00 -5.28 5.84
C LYS A 81 -22.75 -4.96 5.02
N PRO A 82 -22.89 -4.54 3.76
CA PRO A 82 -21.79 -3.95 2.99
C PRO A 82 -21.18 -2.76 3.74
N TYR A 83 -19.87 -2.59 3.64
CA TYR A 83 -19.18 -1.42 4.20
C TYR A 83 -19.02 -0.33 3.15
N ASP A 84 -19.33 0.90 3.52
CA ASP A 84 -19.11 2.06 2.67
C ASP A 84 -17.70 2.62 2.91
N TYR A 85 -16.74 2.13 2.14
CA TYR A 85 -15.35 2.59 2.21
C TYR A 85 -15.23 4.07 1.85
N LYS A 86 -15.96 4.53 0.82
CA LYS A 86 -15.86 5.90 0.31
C LYS A 86 -16.20 6.95 1.36
N ALA A 87 -17.20 6.68 2.19
CA ALA A 87 -17.65 7.62 3.21
C ALA A 87 -16.75 7.66 4.44
N ASN A 88 -15.97 6.59 4.72
CA ASN A 88 -15.38 6.39 6.04
C ASN A 88 -13.84 6.37 6.05
N THR A 89 -13.18 5.95 4.98
CA THR A 89 -11.72 5.75 4.99
C THR A 89 -11.14 5.77 3.57
N PRO A 90 -9.88 6.24 3.38
CA PRO A 90 -9.20 6.06 2.12
C PRO A 90 -8.72 4.61 1.91
N TRP A 91 -8.69 3.79 2.98
CA TRP A 91 -8.15 2.45 2.97
C TRP A 91 -9.21 1.41 2.65
N THR A 92 -8.83 0.45 1.82
CA THR A 92 -9.53 -0.83 1.69
C THR A 92 -8.52 -1.97 1.80
N MET A 93 -9.02 -3.16 2.04
CA MET A 93 -8.16 -4.32 2.30
C MET A 93 -8.78 -5.60 1.76
N SER A 94 -7.98 -6.67 1.76
CA SER A 94 -8.41 -8.01 1.37
C SER A 94 -9.42 -8.66 2.33
N ASN A 95 -9.73 -8.01 3.46
CA ASN A 95 -10.89 -8.38 4.28
C ASN A 95 -12.15 -8.08 3.50
N ALA A 96 -13.02 -9.07 3.37
CA ALA A 96 -14.23 -8.89 2.57
C ALA A 96 -15.42 -9.67 3.13
N TYR A 97 -16.59 -9.04 3.02
CA TYR A 97 -17.86 -9.72 3.17
C TYR A 97 -18.33 -10.22 1.81
N ALA A 98 -18.56 -11.53 1.71
CA ALA A 98 -19.04 -12.19 0.52
C ALA A 98 -20.45 -12.77 0.72
N LYS A 99 -21.26 -12.72 -0.37
CA LYS A 99 -22.55 -13.38 -0.46
C LYS A 99 -22.64 -14.10 -1.79
N VAL A 100 -22.33 -15.41 -1.79
CA VAL A 100 -22.30 -16.23 -3.00
C VAL A 100 -23.40 -17.28 -2.92
N ALA A 101 -24.31 -17.32 -3.89
CA ALA A 101 -25.48 -18.22 -3.91
C ALA A 101 -26.29 -18.20 -2.60
N GLY A 102 -26.43 -17.03 -1.97
CA GLY A 102 -27.13 -16.85 -0.69
C GLY A 102 -26.28 -17.18 0.55
N ILE A 103 -25.10 -17.74 0.40
CA ILE A 103 -24.18 -18.08 1.51
C ILE A 103 -23.36 -16.85 1.90
N HIS A 104 -23.45 -16.47 3.16
CA HIS A 104 -22.69 -15.37 3.76
C HIS A 104 -21.35 -15.90 4.30
N LYS A 105 -20.25 -15.23 3.93
CA LYS A 105 -18.89 -15.56 4.35
C LYS A 105 -18.08 -14.30 4.63
N GLY A 106 -17.25 -14.33 5.68
CA GLY A 106 -16.25 -13.31 5.97
C GLY A 106 -14.84 -13.81 5.68
N SER A 107 -13.99 -13.00 5.05
CA SER A 107 -12.55 -13.22 4.92
C SER A 107 -11.80 -12.18 5.72
N ASN A 108 -10.80 -12.59 6.50
CA ASN A 108 -10.01 -11.68 7.34
C ASN A 108 -8.52 -12.04 7.29
N THR A 109 -7.79 -11.31 6.49
CA THR A 109 -6.34 -11.46 6.27
C THR A 109 -5.54 -10.25 6.72
N VAL A 110 -6.21 -9.16 7.11
CA VAL A 110 -5.63 -7.95 7.66
C VAL A 110 -6.29 -7.65 9.02
N GLN A 111 -5.47 -7.45 10.05
CA GLN A 111 -6.00 -7.25 11.41
C GLN A 111 -5.10 -6.31 12.22
N PRO A 112 -5.66 -5.60 13.23
CA PRO A 112 -4.84 -4.86 14.18
C PRO A 112 -4.01 -5.83 15.04
N GLU A 113 -2.74 -5.50 15.25
CA GLU A 113 -1.85 -6.19 16.17
C GLU A 113 -1.16 -5.19 17.10
N LYS A 114 -0.84 -5.59 18.32
CA LYS A 114 -0.17 -4.71 19.28
C LYS A 114 1.26 -4.40 18.85
N ARG A 115 1.62 -3.09 18.86
CA ARG A 115 2.99 -2.58 18.70
C ARG A 115 3.30 -1.58 19.81
N GLY A 116 4.17 -1.94 20.72
CA GLY A 116 4.46 -1.08 21.90
C GLY A 116 3.19 -0.78 22.70
N ASN A 117 2.86 0.50 22.83
CA ASN A 117 1.62 0.97 23.49
C ASN A 117 0.44 1.17 22.52
N GLY A 118 0.70 1.08 21.21
CA GLY A 118 -0.27 1.26 20.12
C GLY A 118 -0.53 -0.01 19.33
N ARG A 119 -0.94 0.17 18.08
CA ARG A 119 -1.30 -0.90 17.15
C ARG A 119 -0.54 -0.72 15.83
N CYS A 120 -0.46 -1.79 15.07
CA CYS A 120 -0.02 -1.80 13.68
C CYS A 120 -0.99 -2.64 12.85
N ALA A 121 -0.90 -2.59 11.55
CA ALA A 121 -1.60 -3.51 10.66
C ALA A 121 -0.75 -4.78 10.44
N ARG A 122 -1.35 -5.96 10.67
CA ARG A 122 -0.78 -7.26 10.31
C ARG A 122 -1.52 -7.82 9.11
N LEU A 123 -0.78 -8.19 8.08
CA LEU A 123 -1.25 -8.74 6.83
C LEU A 123 -0.73 -10.18 6.70
N ASP A 124 -1.64 -11.15 6.55
CA ASP A 124 -1.28 -12.57 6.44
C ASP A 124 -1.76 -13.15 5.11
N THR A 125 -0.96 -13.98 4.46
CA THR A 125 -1.44 -14.83 3.35
C THR A 125 -2.05 -16.10 3.93
N LYS A 126 -3.36 -16.31 3.70
CA LYS A 126 -4.17 -17.40 4.29
C LYS A 126 -5.01 -18.12 3.26
N MET A 127 -5.37 -19.36 3.59
CA MET A 127 -6.47 -20.08 2.94
C MET A 127 -7.81 -19.71 3.57
N GLU A 128 -8.78 -19.38 2.75
CA GLU A 128 -10.19 -19.27 3.14
C GLU A 128 -10.97 -20.40 2.47
N GLU A 129 -11.62 -21.20 3.29
CA GLU A 129 -12.31 -22.43 2.85
C GLU A 129 -13.79 -22.34 3.15
N VAL A 130 -14.59 -22.89 2.25
CA VAL A 130 -16.05 -23.03 2.39
C VAL A 130 -16.42 -24.44 1.96
N THR A 131 -16.79 -25.29 2.92
CA THR A 131 -17.30 -26.63 2.65
C THR A 131 -18.80 -26.68 2.98
N VAL A 132 -19.62 -27.09 2.03
CA VAL A 132 -21.08 -27.20 2.19
C VAL A 132 -21.49 -28.66 2.00
N PHE A 133 -21.83 -29.34 3.09
CA PHE A 133 -22.35 -30.70 3.14
C PHE A 133 -21.58 -31.71 2.27
N GLY A 134 -20.28 -31.54 2.05
CA GLY A 134 -19.47 -32.40 1.20
C GLY A 134 -19.71 -32.29 -0.32
N PHE A 135 -20.56 -31.36 -0.75
CA PHE A 135 -20.87 -31.16 -2.18
C PHE A 135 -20.20 -29.93 -2.79
N ILE A 136 -19.91 -28.92 -1.97
CA ILE A 136 -19.22 -27.71 -2.38
C ILE A 136 -17.97 -27.59 -1.53
N ASP A 137 -16.82 -27.61 -2.17
CA ASP A 137 -15.53 -27.36 -1.56
C ASP A 137 -14.87 -26.21 -2.34
N ILE A 138 -14.88 -25.02 -1.74
CA ILE A 138 -14.30 -23.83 -2.32
C ILE A 138 -13.13 -23.40 -1.44
N SER A 139 -11.93 -23.41 -2.01
CA SER A 139 -10.72 -22.94 -1.36
C SER A 139 -10.15 -21.77 -2.14
N VAL A 140 -9.98 -20.64 -1.49
CA VAL A 140 -9.33 -19.47 -2.06
C VAL A 140 -8.12 -19.07 -1.23
N LEU A 141 -7.00 -18.83 -1.91
CA LEU A 141 -5.83 -18.25 -1.27
C LEU A 141 -5.96 -16.73 -1.33
N VAL A 142 -5.87 -16.08 -0.16
CA VAL A 142 -5.98 -14.62 -0.05
C VAL A 142 -4.71 -14.08 0.59
N SER A 143 -3.93 -13.30 -0.17
CA SER A 143 -2.83 -12.54 0.37
C SER A 143 -3.36 -11.31 1.11
N GLY A 144 -2.94 -11.13 2.36
CA GLY A 144 -3.23 -9.94 3.13
C GLY A 144 -2.74 -8.71 2.39
N SER A 145 -3.68 -7.85 2.00
CA SER A 145 -3.40 -6.66 1.20
C SER A 145 -4.22 -5.50 1.69
N MET A 146 -3.66 -4.30 1.59
CA MET A 146 -4.36 -3.05 1.82
C MET A 146 -3.92 -2.02 0.79
N PHE A 147 -4.86 -1.19 0.34
CA PHE A 147 -4.62 -0.22 -0.70
C PHE A 147 -5.52 1.02 -0.55
N LEU A 148 -5.14 2.11 -1.19
CA LEU A 148 -6.00 3.28 -1.31
C LEU A 148 -7.04 3.05 -2.39
N GLY A 149 -8.33 3.08 -2.01
CA GLY A 149 -9.43 2.80 -2.90
C GLY A 149 -10.66 2.24 -2.19
N GLN A 150 -11.42 1.39 -2.89
CA GLN A 150 -12.69 0.86 -2.38
C GLN A 150 -12.91 -0.58 -2.81
N THR A 151 -13.52 -1.37 -1.93
CA THR A 151 -14.11 -2.66 -2.29
C THR A 151 -15.63 -2.53 -2.29
N LEU A 152 -16.28 -2.93 -3.39
CA LEU A 152 -17.72 -2.97 -3.50
C LEU A 152 -18.24 -4.31 -2.94
N GLU A 153 -18.87 -4.25 -1.80
CA GLU A 153 -19.46 -5.42 -1.13
C GLU A 153 -20.97 -5.56 -1.39
N PRO A 154 -21.53 -6.76 -1.30
CA PRO A 154 -20.85 -8.03 -1.02
C PRO A 154 -20.10 -8.55 -2.25
N ILE A 155 -19.02 -9.32 -2.04
CA ILE A 155 -18.37 -10.09 -3.10
C ILE A 155 -19.32 -11.24 -3.52
N THR A 156 -19.59 -11.35 -4.81
CA THR A 156 -20.61 -12.28 -5.33
C THR A 156 -20.04 -13.51 -6.03
N GLY A 157 -18.73 -13.68 -6.05
CA GLY A 157 -18.06 -14.83 -6.65
C GLY A 157 -16.55 -14.62 -6.83
N THR A 158 -15.86 -15.69 -7.22
CA THR A 158 -14.40 -15.73 -7.37
C THR A 158 -13.93 -15.68 -8.84
N GLY A 159 -14.85 -15.74 -9.81
CA GLY A 159 -14.49 -15.83 -11.24
C GLY A 159 -13.75 -14.62 -11.80
N ASP A 160 -14.01 -13.42 -11.27
CA ASP A 160 -13.27 -12.21 -11.56
C ASP A 160 -12.95 -11.47 -10.25
N PRO A 161 -11.76 -11.67 -9.68
CA PRO A 161 -11.40 -11.16 -8.37
C PRO A 161 -11.31 -9.63 -8.30
N TYR A 162 -11.14 -8.97 -9.43
CA TYR A 162 -10.97 -7.52 -9.50
C TYR A 162 -12.24 -6.74 -9.82
N LYS A 163 -13.36 -7.42 -10.15
CA LYS A 163 -14.61 -6.77 -10.59
C LYS A 163 -15.25 -5.85 -9.53
N ASN A 164 -14.93 -6.10 -8.27
CA ASN A 164 -15.45 -5.33 -7.14
C ASN A 164 -14.45 -4.31 -6.57
N LEU A 165 -13.27 -4.17 -7.18
CA LEU A 165 -12.20 -3.33 -6.66
C LEU A 165 -12.09 -2.04 -7.47
N ASN A 166 -12.21 -0.91 -6.78
CA ASN A 166 -11.94 0.42 -7.31
C ASN A 166 -10.57 0.87 -6.80
N PHE A 167 -9.53 0.67 -7.62
CA PHE A 167 -8.16 1.01 -7.24
C PHE A 167 -7.86 2.48 -7.43
N GLY A 168 -7.26 3.05 -6.39
CA GLY A 168 -6.76 4.40 -6.38
C GLY A 168 -7.82 5.41 -5.96
N MET A 169 -7.34 6.60 -5.71
CA MET A 169 -8.15 7.74 -5.29
C MET A 169 -7.64 9.03 -5.97
N PRO A 170 -8.44 10.10 -6.05
CA PRO A 170 -7.98 11.39 -6.54
C PRO A 170 -6.75 11.87 -5.75
N PHE A 171 -5.70 12.26 -6.47
CA PHE A 171 -4.46 12.72 -5.89
C PHE A 171 -3.67 13.54 -6.92
N THR A 172 -3.38 14.80 -6.59
CA THR A 172 -2.73 15.76 -7.51
C THR A 172 -1.35 16.22 -7.05
N ARG A 173 -0.83 15.58 -5.99
CA ARG A 173 0.45 15.95 -5.39
C ARG A 173 1.58 15.06 -5.92
N LYS A 174 2.81 15.52 -5.75
CA LYS A 174 4.03 14.83 -6.22
C LYS A 174 4.96 14.53 -5.04
N PRO A 175 4.67 13.49 -4.20
CA PRO A 175 5.57 13.09 -3.13
C PRO A 175 6.86 12.48 -3.69
N LYS A 176 7.96 12.62 -2.97
CA LYS A 176 9.25 12.00 -3.31
C LYS A 176 9.29 10.51 -2.95
N ALA A 177 8.60 10.12 -1.87
CA ALA A 177 8.58 8.73 -1.41
C ALA A 177 7.29 8.38 -0.66
N LEU A 178 6.97 7.10 -0.62
CA LEU A 178 6.17 6.47 0.43
C LEU A 178 7.11 6.14 1.59
N VAL A 179 6.72 6.50 2.81
CA VAL A 179 7.48 6.20 4.03
C VAL A 179 6.62 5.40 4.96
N LEU A 180 7.16 4.32 5.54
CA LEU A 180 6.43 3.44 6.44
C LEU A 180 7.39 2.71 7.37
N ASP A 181 6.86 2.20 8.47
CA ASP A 181 7.55 1.23 9.31
C ASP A 181 7.07 -0.17 8.91
N TYR A 182 7.99 -1.14 8.83
CA TYR A 182 7.61 -2.52 8.53
C TYR A 182 8.50 -3.55 9.18
N LYS A 183 8.00 -4.77 9.27
CA LYS A 183 8.75 -6.03 9.43
C LYS A 183 8.02 -7.13 8.68
N CYS A 184 8.70 -8.20 8.29
CA CYS A 184 8.04 -9.30 7.57
C CYS A 184 8.68 -10.66 7.82
N ILE A 185 7.88 -11.69 7.58
CA ILE A 185 8.30 -13.09 7.47
C ILE A 185 7.88 -13.56 6.09
N ILE A 186 8.82 -14.01 5.28
CA ILE A 186 8.63 -14.39 3.88
C ILE A 186 9.03 -15.84 3.67
N SER A 187 8.14 -16.63 3.12
CA SER A 187 8.40 -18.02 2.79
C SER A 187 9.56 -18.14 1.80
N LYS A 188 10.45 -19.08 2.07
CA LYS A 188 11.59 -19.44 1.20
C LYS A 188 11.21 -20.45 0.12
N ASN A 189 9.93 -20.80 -0.01
CA ASN A 189 9.46 -21.74 -1.03
C ASN A 189 9.71 -21.16 -2.42
N ASN A 190 10.34 -21.93 -3.29
CA ASN A 190 10.50 -21.62 -4.71
C ASN A 190 9.31 -22.14 -5.52
N TYR A 191 8.11 -21.98 -4.98
CA TYR A 191 6.85 -22.26 -5.65
C TYR A 191 5.71 -21.48 -4.96
N VAL A 192 4.66 -21.24 -5.70
CA VAL A 192 3.40 -20.69 -5.19
C VAL A 192 2.24 -21.63 -5.52
N MET A 193 1.16 -21.47 -4.78
CA MET A 193 -0.09 -22.19 -5.02
C MET A 193 -1.14 -21.23 -5.58
N LYS A 194 -1.94 -21.72 -6.53
CA LYS A 194 -3.13 -21.04 -7.03
C LYS A 194 -4.36 -21.79 -6.54
N PHE A 195 -5.24 -21.06 -5.80
CA PHE A 195 -6.53 -21.57 -5.31
C PHE A 195 -7.63 -20.57 -5.68
N PRO A 196 -8.25 -20.68 -6.87
CA PRO A 196 -9.21 -19.70 -7.37
C PRO A 196 -10.66 -19.97 -6.93
N GLY A 197 -10.87 -20.88 -6.02
CA GLY A 197 -12.17 -21.37 -5.56
C GLY A 197 -12.33 -22.86 -5.82
N VAL A 198 -12.29 -23.31 -7.05
CA VAL A 198 -12.37 -24.73 -7.43
C VAL A 198 -11.04 -25.19 -8.03
N GLY A 199 -10.53 -26.30 -7.49
CA GLY A 199 -9.24 -26.86 -7.88
C GLY A 199 -8.05 -26.06 -7.37
N SER A 200 -6.87 -26.62 -7.57
CA SER A 200 -5.60 -25.99 -7.19
C SER A 200 -4.53 -26.23 -8.24
N LYS A 201 -3.55 -25.34 -8.29
CA LYS A 201 -2.38 -25.49 -9.16
C LYS A 201 -1.12 -25.03 -8.43
N ARG A 202 -0.10 -25.88 -8.43
CA ARG A 202 1.25 -25.49 -8.02
C ARG A 202 1.98 -24.86 -9.21
N ILE A 203 2.72 -23.79 -8.96
CA ILE A 203 3.54 -23.08 -9.93
C ILE A 203 4.95 -23.04 -9.34
N ASP A 204 5.86 -23.81 -9.94
CA ASP A 204 7.24 -23.92 -9.49
C ASP A 204 8.13 -22.81 -10.09
N GLY A 205 9.28 -22.56 -9.46
CA GLY A 205 10.25 -21.57 -9.91
C GLY A 205 9.90 -20.12 -9.56
N VAL A 206 8.87 -19.93 -8.71
CA VAL A 206 8.39 -18.59 -8.30
C VAL A 206 8.36 -18.51 -6.79
N GLN A 207 9.03 -17.50 -6.24
CA GLN A 207 8.91 -17.15 -4.81
C GLN A 207 7.85 -16.07 -4.64
N ASP A 208 6.96 -16.26 -3.67
CA ASP A 208 6.03 -15.21 -3.25
C ASP A 208 6.74 -14.21 -2.33
N LYS A 209 6.47 -12.93 -2.54
CA LYS A 209 7.16 -11.82 -1.86
C LYS A 209 6.13 -10.85 -1.28
N ALA A 210 6.46 -10.21 -0.17
CA ALA A 210 5.71 -9.01 0.20
C ALA A 210 6.09 -7.83 -0.71
N GLU A 211 5.22 -6.82 -0.81
CA GLU A 211 5.43 -5.75 -1.77
C GLU A 211 4.80 -4.43 -1.31
N PHE A 212 5.51 -3.34 -1.59
CA PHE A 212 5.01 -1.98 -1.51
C PHE A 212 5.04 -1.36 -2.89
N PHE A 213 3.96 -0.71 -3.32
CA PHE A 213 4.04 0.08 -4.53
C PHE A 213 3.13 1.32 -4.53
N VAL A 214 3.57 2.32 -5.31
CA VAL A 214 2.84 3.54 -5.61
C VAL A 214 2.91 3.78 -7.11
N TYR A 215 1.76 3.98 -7.73
CA TYR A 215 1.63 4.45 -9.10
C TYR A 215 0.84 5.76 -9.11
N LEU A 216 1.49 6.82 -9.52
CA LEU A 216 0.86 8.10 -9.78
C LEU A 216 0.42 8.12 -11.24
N GLN A 217 -0.85 8.34 -11.48
CA GLN A 217 -1.45 8.27 -12.81
C GLN A 217 -2.15 9.57 -13.17
N LYS A 218 -2.01 10.01 -14.42
CA LYS A 218 -2.83 11.04 -15.04
C LYS A 218 -3.94 10.31 -15.80
N ARG A 219 -5.13 10.22 -15.19
CA ARG A 219 -6.28 9.50 -15.74
C ARG A 219 -7.23 10.42 -16.48
N TRP A 220 -7.89 9.87 -17.50
CA TRP A 220 -9.05 10.46 -18.17
C TRP A 220 -10.03 9.36 -18.55
N GLU A 221 -11.27 9.75 -18.82
CA GLU A 221 -12.34 8.86 -19.27
C GLU A 221 -12.74 9.26 -20.68
N ASP A 222 -12.91 8.29 -21.57
CA ASP A 222 -13.42 8.51 -22.92
C ASP A 222 -14.97 8.55 -22.95
N GLU A 223 -15.56 8.82 -24.12
CA GLU A 223 -17.01 8.91 -24.31
C GLU A 223 -17.73 7.58 -24.03
N ASP A 224 -17.05 6.45 -24.22
CA ASP A 224 -17.58 5.11 -23.95
C ASP A 224 -17.53 4.77 -22.46
N GLY A 225 -16.76 5.49 -21.68
CA GLY A 225 -16.56 5.29 -20.25
C GLY A 225 -15.39 4.37 -19.93
N ASN A 226 -14.45 4.20 -20.87
CA ASN A 226 -13.17 3.55 -20.57
C ASN A 226 -12.26 4.51 -19.85
N ILE A 227 -11.48 3.98 -18.90
CA ILE A 227 -10.52 4.79 -18.13
C ILE A 227 -9.13 4.53 -18.68
N HIS A 228 -8.52 5.60 -19.18
CA HIS A 228 -7.15 5.64 -19.67
C HIS A 228 -6.24 6.33 -18.67
N ALA A 229 -4.94 6.03 -18.72
CA ALA A 229 -3.95 6.66 -17.86
C ALA A 229 -2.58 6.80 -18.54
N LEU A 230 -1.83 7.82 -18.12
CA LEU A 230 -0.38 7.87 -18.25
C LEU A 230 0.22 7.65 -16.87
N ARG A 231 1.25 6.78 -16.77
CA ARG A 231 1.99 6.57 -15.52
C ARG A 231 3.00 7.69 -15.33
N VAL A 232 2.72 8.60 -14.38
CA VAL A 232 3.54 9.79 -14.09
C VAL A 232 4.64 9.50 -13.08
N GLY A 233 4.37 8.63 -12.10
CA GLY A 233 5.32 8.26 -11.05
C GLY A 233 5.20 6.80 -10.65
N THR A 234 6.35 6.19 -10.35
CA THR A 234 6.45 4.77 -10.00
C THR A 234 7.37 4.58 -8.81
N ALA A 235 6.85 3.93 -7.78
CA ALA A 235 7.63 3.32 -6.71
C ALA A 235 7.18 1.86 -6.58
N ARG A 236 8.10 0.91 -6.51
CA ARG A 236 7.76 -0.49 -6.27
C ARG A 236 8.94 -1.26 -5.70
N GLU A 237 8.72 -1.89 -4.56
CA GLU A 237 9.73 -2.67 -3.85
C GLU A 237 9.15 -4.02 -3.45
N GLN A 238 9.91 -5.08 -3.69
CA GLN A 238 9.57 -6.45 -3.32
C GLN A 238 10.51 -6.95 -2.24
N LEU A 239 9.94 -7.54 -1.18
CA LEU A 239 10.65 -8.11 -0.04
C LEU A 239 10.65 -9.64 -0.19
N ASP A 240 11.83 -10.23 -0.41
CA ASP A 240 12.01 -11.66 -0.72
C ASP A 240 12.63 -12.47 0.42
N HIS A 241 12.87 -11.85 1.57
CA HIS A 241 13.45 -12.46 2.75
C HIS A 241 12.86 -11.91 4.04
N ASP A 242 13.11 -12.62 5.14
CA ASP A 242 12.67 -12.20 6.46
C ASP A 242 13.35 -10.89 6.88
N VAL A 243 12.54 -9.97 7.40
CA VAL A 243 12.96 -8.76 8.09
C VAL A 243 12.28 -8.79 9.47
N PRO A 244 12.84 -9.54 10.45
CA PRO A 244 12.15 -9.80 11.71
C PRO A 244 12.07 -8.60 12.64
N GLU A 245 12.99 -7.64 12.49
CA GLU A 245 13.04 -6.43 13.29
C GLU A 245 12.40 -5.26 12.54
N TRP A 246 11.71 -4.36 13.27
CA TRP A 246 11.09 -3.19 12.69
C TRP A 246 12.10 -2.30 11.96
N GLN A 247 11.85 -2.05 10.69
CA GLN A 247 12.51 -1.03 9.88
C GLN A 247 11.67 0.24 9.98
N ASN A 248 12.09 1.18 10.82
CA ASN A 248 11.35 2.42 11.04
C ASN A 248 11.73 3.47 10.00
N GLY A 249 10.72 4.17 9.45
CA GLY A 249 10.92 5.22 8.46
C GLY A 249 11.51 4.71 7.14
N HIS A 250 11.24 3.46 6.77
CA HIS A 250 11.66 2.91 5.48
C HIS A 250 11.05 3.71 4.33
N ARG A 251 11.88 3.97 3.31
CA ARG A 251 11.51 4.84 2.19
C ARG A 251 11.47 4.07 0.88
N VAL A 252 10.34 4.16 0.20
CA VAL A 252 10.16 3.66 -1.16
C VAL A 252 10.10 4.88 -2.09
N GLU A 253 11.21 5.19 -2.75
CA GLU A 253 11.38 6.40 -3.56
C GLU A 253 10.50 6.37 -4.81
N ILE A 254 9.85 7.48 -5.14
CA ILE A 254 8.99 7.61 -6.32
C ILE A 254 9.81 8.23 -7.47
N HIS A 255 9.94 7.47 -8.54
CA HIS A 255 10.61 7.89 -9.76
C HIS A 255 9.59 8.41 -10.77
N TYR A 256 9.81 9.61 -11.28
CA TYR A 256 8.88 10.31 -12.17
C TYR A 256 9.26 10.18 -13.64
N GLY A 257 8.25 10.15 -14.52
CA GLY A 257 8.41 10.01 -15.95
C GLY A 257 8.63 8.57 -16.43
N ASP A 258 9.17 8.41 -17.61
CA ASP A 258 9.55 7.11 -18.19
C ASP A 258 10.81 6.56 -17.53
N ILE A 259 10.63 5.54 -16.71
CA ILE A 259 11.73 4.88 -15.97
C ILE A 259 12.34 3.70 -16.72
N THR A 260 11.84 3.31 -17.90
CA THR A 260 12.24 2.07 -18.59
C THR A 260 13.73 2.00 -18.94
N LYS A 261 14.39 3.14 -19.09
CA LYS A 261 15.82 3.24 -19.39
C LYS A 261 16.69 3.54 -18.16
N THR A 262 16.09 3.52 -16.96
CA THR A 262 16.83 3.77 -15.72
C THR A 262 17.27 2.45 -15.07
N GLY A 263 18.32 2.48 -14.25
CA GLY A 263 18.74 1.32 -13.46
C GLY A 263 17.73 0.89 -12.40
N TYR A 264 16.72 1.73 -12.12
CA TYR A 264 15.64 1.46 -11.16
C TYR A 264 14.58 0.51 -11.74
N TYR A 265 14.30 0.59 -13.05
CA TYR A 265 13.26 -0.21 -13.68
C TYR A 265 13.50 -1.71 -13.50
N LYS A 266 12.43 -2.44 -13.18
CA LYS A 266 12.36 -3.90 -13.15
C LYS A 266 11.14 -4.35 -13.95
N ASP A 267 11.20 -5.54 -14.55
CA ASP A 267 10.14 -6.07 -15.40
C ASP A 267 8.76 -6.08 -14.73
N PHE A 268 8.70 -6.31 -13.41
CA PHE A 268 7.45 -6.27 -12.65
C PHE A 268 6.85 -4.87 -12.51
N MET A 269 7.55 -3.81 -12.92
CA MET A 269 7.05 -2.42 -12.94
C MET A 269 6.36 -2.04 -14.25
N HIS A 270 6.15 -3.00 -15.16
CA HIS A 270 5.50 -2.77 -16.45
C HIS A 270 4.13 -2.09 -16.32
N LEU A 271 3.66 -1.48 -17.41
CA LEU A 271 2.33 -0.89 -17.53
C LEU A 271 1.23 -1.97 -17.60
N ASN A 272 -0.03 -1.54 -17.45
CA ASN A 272 -1.20 -2.40 -17.61
C ASN A 272 -1.29 -3.55 -16.60
N GLY A 273 -1.11 -3.24 -15.32
CA GLY A 273 -1.47 -4.16 -14.24
C GLY A 273 -2.99 -4.42 -14.17
N PRO A 274 -3.45 -5.33 -13.31
CA PRO A 274 -4.86 -5.76 -13.23
C PRO A 274 -5.77 -4.73 -12.53
N TYR A 275 -5.40 -3.45 -12.56
CA TYR A 275 -6.10 -2.40 -11.84
C TYR A 275 -7.35 -1.98 -12.55
N ARG A 276 -8.40 -1.76 -11.76
CA ARG A 276 -9.70 -1.27 -12.23
C ARG A 276 -10.10 -0.04 -11.45
N ALA A 277 -10.96 0.78 -12.02
CA ALA A 277 -11.52 1.94 -11.35
C ALA A 277 -12.99 2.14 -11.74
N MET A 278 -13.71 2.85 -10.90
CA MET A 278 -15.10 3.22 -11.16
C MET A 278 -15.14 4.40 -12.11
N ASN A 279 -15.83 4.24 -13.23
CA ASN A 279 -16.05 5.31 -14.19
C ASN A 279 -17.22 6.23 -13.78
N SER A 280 -17.45 7.30 -14.53
CA SER A 280 -18.53 8.27 -14.28
C SER A 280 -19.93 7.64 -14.35
N LYS A 281 -20.07 6.50 -15.05
CA LYS A 281 -21.33 5.73 -15.16
C LYS A 281 -21.51 4.74 -13.99
N GLY A 282 -20.61 4.76 -12.96
CA GLY A 282 -20.66 3.88 -11.80
C GLY A 282 -20.25 2.42 -12.06
N LYS A 283 -19.57 2.14 -13.17
CA LYS A 283 -19.09 0.80 -13.53
C LYS A 283 -17.61 0.65 -13.20
N ILE A 284 -17.22 -0.51 -12.68
CA ILE A 284 -15.81 -0.87 -12.51
C ILE A 284 -15.26 -1.36 -13.85
N VAL A 285 -14.30 -0.62 -14.40
CA VAL A 285 -13.66 -0.89 -15.69
C VAL A 285 -12.14 -0.98 -15.53
N PRO A 286 -11.41 -1.67 -16.43
CA PRO A 286 -9.95 -1.64 -16.42
C PRO A 286 -9.40 -0.23 -16.54
N VAL A 287 -8.28 0.05 -15.89
CA VAL A 287 -7.46 1.25 -16.13
C VAL A 287 -6.42 0.89 -17.18
N ILE A 288 -6.54 1.47 -18.36
CA ILE A 288 -5.66 1.23 -19.51
C ILE A 288 -4.51 2.23 -19.45
N GLU A 289 -3.30 1.75 -19.15
CA GLU A 289 -2.12 2.62 -19.17
C GLU A 289 -1.56 2.69 -20.60
N GLU A 290 -1.80 3.83 -21.26
CA GLU A 290 -1.39 4.11 -22.64
C GLU A 290 0.13 4.33 -22.78
N GLY A 291 0.79 4.65 -21.69
CA GLY A 291 2.23 4.93 -21.68
C GLY A 291 2.71 5.59 -20.41
N TRP A 292 3.93 6.08 -20.48
CA TRP A 292 4.56 6.86 -19.43
C TRP A 292 4.27 8.34 -19.64
N GLY A 293 3.87 9.03 -18.59
CA GLY A 293 3.72 10.48 -18.58
C GLY A 293 5.07 11.18 -18.42
N SER A 294 5.07 12.50 -18.61
CA SER A 294 6.24 13.33 -18.30
C SER A 294 6.50 13.39 -16.81
N ALA A 295 7.77 13.54 -16.43
CA ALA A 295 8.13 13.82 -15.04
C ALA A 295 7.50 15.13 -14.52
N ASP A 296 7.15 16.07 -15.41
CA ASP A 296 6.52 17.35 -15.08
C ASP A 296 4.98 17.27 -14.99
N ASP A 297 4.39 16.18 -15.49
CA ASP A 297 2.94 16.00 -15.40
C ASP A 297 2.44 16.01 -13.95
N THR A 298 1.26 16.61 -13.75
CA THR A 298 0.53 16.51 -12.49
C THR A 298 -0.33 15.26 -12.53
N PRO A 299 -0.19 14.33 -11.57
CA PRO A 299 -1.08 13.18 -11.49
C PRO A 299 -2.50 13.63 -11.13
N THR A 300 -3.48 12.81 -11.47
CA THR A 300 -4.88 12.99 -11.05
C THR A 300 -5.29 11.94 -10.02
N HIS A 301 -4.59 10.80 -9.99
CA HIS A 301 -4.89 9.66 -9.13
C HIS A 301 -3.61 9.01 -8.61
N VAL A 302 -3.74 8.36 -7.45
CA VAL A 302 -2.72 7.47 -6.89
C VAL A 302 -3.30 6.07 -6.70
N ILE A 303 -2.57 5.04 -7.15
CA ILE A 303 -2.71 3.67 -6.66
C ILE A 303 -1.57 3.45 -5.69
N MET A 304 -1.88 3.05 -4.46
CA MET A 304 -0.88 2.63 -3.47
C MET A 304 -1.35 1.34 -2.85
N MET A 305 -0.47 0.35 -2.78
CA MET A 305 -0.75 -0.96 -2.20
C MET A 305 0.40 -1.42 -1.31
N ILE A 306 0.03 -2.11 -0.26
CA ILE A 306 0.88 -2.82 0.69
C ILE A 306 0.34 -4.24 0.77
N THR A 307 1.15 -5.26 0.49
CA THR A 307 0.66 -6.64 0.40
C THR A 307 1.69 -7.66 0.88
N ALA A 308 1.20 -8.71 1.53
CA ALA A 308 2.02 -9.85 1.97
C ALA A 308 2.28 -10.88 0.85
N GLY A 309 1.76 -10.66 -0.36
CA GLY A 309 1.98 -11.51 -1.53
C GLY A 309 1.91 -10.72 -2.83
N ASN A 310 2.79 -11.00 -3.78
CA ASN A 310 2.97 -10.24 -5.02
C ASN A 310 2.46 -10.95 -6.29
N GLN A 311 1.85 -12.13 -6.16
CA GLN A 311 1.53 -12.98 -7.32
C GLN A 311 0.14 -12.73 -7.91
N GLY A 312 -0.59 -11.74 -7.40
CA GLY A 312 -1.95 -11.44 -7.81
C GLY A 312 -3.01 -12.29 -7.09
N ALA A 313 -4.25 -12.14 -7.51
CA ALA A 313 -5.37 -12.75 -6.80
C ALA A 313 -5.33 -14.28 -6.83
N PHE A 314 -5.58 -14.89 -5.67
CA PHE A 314 -5.65 -16.34 -5.45
C PHE A 314 -4.35 -17.11 -5.69
N ILE A 315 -3.22 -16.43 -5.84
CA ILE A 315 -1.90 -17.02 -6.02
C ILE A 315 -0.98 -16.51 -4.90
N GLY A 316 -0.23 -17.40 -4.26
CA GLY A 316 0.71 -17.02 -3.23
C GLY A 316 1.21 -18.19 -2.38
N THR A 317 1.82 -17.86 -1.26
CA THR A 317 2.33 -18.85 -0.29
C THR A 317 1.75 -18.56 1.08
N VAL A 318 1.02 -19.52 1.64
CA VAL A 318 0.49 -19.43 3.01
C VAL A 318 1.63 -19.25 4.00
N GLY A 319 1.46 -18.32 4.94
CA GLY A 319 2.43 -18.02 6.00
C GLY A 319 3.29 -16.79 5.75
N ASN A 320 3.27 -16.20 4.55
CA ASN A 320 3.82 -14.87 4.39
C ASN A 320 3.05 -13.90 5.29
N THR A 321 3.78 -13.12 6.07
CA THR A 321 3.23 -12.15 7.00
C THR A 321 3.99 -10.84 6.90
N LEU A 322 3.27 -9.74 6.80
CA LEU A 322 3.81 -8.38 6.78
C LEU A 322 3.14 -7.57 7.90
N TRP A 323 3.92 -6.85 8.68
CA TRP A 323 3.45 -5.85 9.63
C TRP A 323 3.83 -4.47 9.14
N VAL A 324 2.90 -3.53 9.23
CA VAL A 324 3.09 -2.17 8.72
C VAL A 324 2.54 -1.16 9.71
N ASP A 325 3.19 0.00 9.78
CA ASP A 325 2.79 1.11 10.63
C ASP A 325 3.29 2.46 10.07
N ASN A 326 2.74 3.57 10.56
CA ASN A 326 3.19 4.95 10.31
C ASN A 326 3.35 5.30 8.82
N VAL A 327 2.35 4.93 8.01
CA VAL A 327 2.40 5.17 6.55
C VAL A 327 2.15 6.64 6.24
N CYS A 328 3.11 7.28 5.55
CA CYS A 328 3.05 8.69 5.20
C CYS A 328 3.68 8.99 3.84
N TRP A 329 3.36 10.15 3.29
CA TRP A 329 4.01 10.73 2.13
C TRP A 329 5.19 11.60 2.56
N ALA A 330 6.30 11.53 1.83
CA ALA A 330 7.42 12.45 1.96
C ALA A 330 7.43 13.44 0.78
N PHE A 331 7.49 14.73 1.04
CA PHE A 331 7.52 15.80 0.03
C PHE A 331 8.83 16.57 0.00
#